data_053f047dd182b28b7fcba1d2c4844390
#
_entry.id   053f047dd182b28b7fcba1d2c4844390
#
_cell.length_a   1.000
_cell.length_b   1.000
_cell.length_c   1.000
_cell.angle_alpha   90.00
_cell.angle_beta   90.00
_cell.angle_gamma   90.00
#
_symmetry.space_group_name_H-M   'P 1'
#
loop_
_entity.id
_entity.type
_entity.pdbx_description
1 polymer ?
#
loop_
_entity_poly.entity_id
_entity_poly.type
_entity_poly.pdbx_seq_one_letter_code
_entity_poly.pdbx_strand_id
1 'polypeptide(L)'
;MAHKSTERKDNSMSLIQLVETSKTEAIPAPFPNTKGTVTIKVLNSDQSFGPAVAILRMEPGSEIPRHLHEQTTETSYVLDGDFINEGTSYPKGTEFNIKPNAAHGPHTTKTGCSVLVMFSYPSTFDDFKLA
;
A
#
# COMPACT_ATOMS: atom_id res chain seq x y z
N MET A 1 -11.20 -8.08 19.58
CA MET A 1 -11.71 -8.42 19.28
C MET A 1 -11.72 -9.11 18.50
N ALA A 2 -11.91 -9.19 18.58
CA ALA A 2 -12.08 -9.56 17.92
C ALA A 2 -12.75 -9.97 17.44
N HIS A 3 -13.08 -10.09 17.32
CA HIS A 3 -13.89 -10.32 16.86
C HIS A 3 -14.47 -11.06 16.57
N LYS A 4 -14.77 -11.39 16.82
CA LYS A 4 -15.63 -12.17 16.62
C LYS A 4 -16.77 -12.02 16.04
N SER A 5 -16.96 -12.62 15.33
CA SER A 5 -18.03 -12.33 14.75
C SER A 5 -19.09 -11.96 15.57
N THR A 6 -18.87 -11.37 16.50
CA THR A 6 -19.91 -10.88 17.31
C THR A 6 -20.76 -9.96 16.53
N GLU A 7 -22.00 -10.23 16.50
CA GLU A 7 -22.93 -9.40 15.81
C GLU A 7 -23.00 -8.05 16.46
N ARG A 8 -22.94 -7.02 15.68
CA ARG A 8 -22.99 -5.68 16.24
C ARG A 8 -24.40 -5.25 16.49
N LYS A 9 -24.63 -4.75 17.68
CA LYS A 9 -25.91 -4.20 18.06
C LYS A 9 -25.96 -2.70 17.86
N ASP A 10 -24.81 -2.05 17.91
CA ASP A 10 -24.71 -0.61 17.80
C ASP A 10 -24.37 -0.25 16.36
N ASN A 11 -25.26 0.39 15.65
CA ASN A 11 -25.04 0.74 14.27
C ASN A 11 -23.87 1.70 14.09
N SER A 12 -23.55 2.53 15.08
CA SER A 12 -22.44 3.45 14.95
C SER A 12 -21.13 2.69 14.79
N MET A 13 -20.99 1.49 15.40
CA MET A 13 -19.78 0.70 15.26
C MET A 13 -19.64 0.10 13.86
N SER A 14 -20.74 -0.09 13.14
CA SER A 14 -20.65 -0.57 11.77
C SER A 14 -20.34 0.55 10.78
N LEU A 15 -20.36 1.79 11.22
CA LEU A 15 -20.03 2.95 10.40
C LEU A 15 -18.62 3.45 10.65
N ILE A 16 -17.87 2.81 11.53
CA ILE A 16 -16.52 3.21 11.90
C ILE A 16 -15.63 1.97 11.83
N GLN A 17 -14.48 2.12 11.17
CA GLN A 17 -13.47 1.07 11.11
C GLN A 17 -12.22 1.59 11.81
N LEU A 18 -11.74 0.86 12.80
CA LEU A 18 -10.52 1.19 13.51
C LEU A 18 -9.49 0.11 13.27
N VAL A 19 -8.30 0.52 12.87
CA VAL A 19 -7.20 -0.41 12.60
C VAL A 19 -5.95 0.13 13.27
N GLU A 20 -5.30 -0.73 14.10
CA GLU A 20 -4.02 -0.40 14.70
C GLU A 20 -2.95 -1.16 13.96
N THR A 21 -1.98 -0.44 13.40
CA THR A 21 -0.95 -1.08 12.57
C THR A 21 -0.10 -2.04 13.36
N SER A 22 0.10 -1.78 14.66
CA SER A 22 0.86 -2.68 15.52
C SER A 22 0.20 -4.04 15.72
N LYS A 23 -1.09 -4.13 15.44
CA LYS A 23 -1.87 -5.36 15.58
C LYS A 23 -2.27 -5.93 14.22
N THR A 24 -1.78 -5.36 13.14
CA THR A 24 -2.14 -5.78 11.78
C THR A 24 -1.04 -6.67 11.24
N GLU A 25 -1.42 -7.80 10.69
CA GLU A 25 -0.47 -8.74 10.12
C GLU A 25 0.16 -8.17 8.85
N ALA A 26 1.48 -8.31 8.73
CA ALA A 26 2.19 -8.01 7.49
C ALA A 26 2.12 -9.25 6.59
N ILE A 27 1.63 -9.07 5.37
CA ILE A 27 1.54 -10.16 4.40
C ILE A 27 2.41 -9.82 3.20
N PRO A 28 2.87 -10.82 2.43
CA PRO A 28 3.62 -10.53 1.22
C PRO A 28 2.80 -9.64 0.29
N ALA A 29 3.44 -8.63 -0.29
CA ALA A 29 2.75 -7.76 -1.24
C ALA A 29 2.42 -8.58 -2.50
N PRO A 30 1.19 -8.43 -3.03
CA PRO A 30 0.75 -9.23 -4.18
C PRO A 30 1.25 -8.67 -5.52
N PHE A 31 2.54 -8.32 -5.58
CA PHE A 31 3.13 -7.76 -6.79
C PHE A 31 4.05 -8.79 -7.43
N PRO A 32 3.85 -9.11 -8.71
CA PRO A 32 4.72 -10.09 -9.38
C PRO A 32 6.13 -9.54 -9.55
N ASN A 33 7.09 -10.43 -9.57
CA ASN A 33 8.49 -10.12 -9.89
C ASN A 33 9.16 -9.16 -8.92
N THR A 34 8.69 -9.06 -7.69
CA THR A 34 9.43 -8.32 -6.66
C THR A 34 10.69 -9.10 -6.27
N LYS A 35 11.72 -8.37 -5.88
CA LYS A 35 12.96 -8.95 -5.38
C LYS A 35 13.11 -8.59 -3.91
N GLY A 36 13.66 -9.51 -3.12
CA GLY A 36 13.81 -9.29 -1.70
C GLY A 36 12.49 -9.44 -0.97
N THR A 37 12.31 -8.68 0.10
CA THR A 37 11.12 -8.78 0.95
C THR A 37 10.32 -7.49 0.89
N VAL A 38 9.10 -7.61 0.39
CA VAL A 38 8.14 -6.50 0.31
C VAL A 38 6.84 -7.00 0.90
N THR A 39 6.34 -6.30 1.91
CA THR A 39 5.11 -6.69 2.61
C THR A 39 4.14 -5.54 2.65
N ILE A 40 2.87 -5.86 2.90
CA ILE A 40 1.85 -4.83 3.16
C ILE A 40 1.10 -5.18 4.43
N LYS A 41 0.71 -4.14 5.15
CA LYS A 41 -0.29 -4.23 6.21
C LYS A 41 -1.53 -3.55 5.67
N VAL A 42 -2.59 -4.30 5.44
CA VAL A 42 -3.82 -3.75 4.88
C VAL A 42 -4.59 -3.03 5.97
N LEU A 43 -4.83 -1.75 5.78
CA LEU A 43 -5.59 -0.93 6.72
C LEU A 43 -7.05 -0.82 6.32
N ASN A 44 -7.34 -0.79 5.03
CA ASN A 44 -8.70 -0.84 4.52
C ASN A 44 -8.74 -1.52 3.18
N SER A 45 -9.64 -2.48 3.03
CA SER A 45 -9.96 -3.07 1.74
C SER A 45 -11.47 -3.08 1.49
N ASP A 46 -12.24 -2.41 2.36
CA ASP A 46 -13.69 -2.33 2.24
C ASP A 46 -14.04 -1.02 1.53
N GLN A 47 -14.49 -1.13 0.29
CA GLN A 47 -14.75 0.03 -0.55
C GLN A 47 -15.88 0.91 -0.04
N SER A 48 -16.73 0.38 0.85
CA SER A 48 -17.79 1.19 1.45
C SER A 48 -17.23 2.26 2.39
N PHE A 49 -15.97 2.09 2.85
CA PHE A 49 -15.28 3.09 3.68
C PHE A 49 -14.40 4.01 2.86
N GLY A 50 -14.22 3.76 1.56
CA GLY A 50 -13.39 4.61 0.72
C GLY A 50 -12.26 3.84 0.05
N PRO A 51 -11.13 4.49 -0.23
CA PRO A 51 -10.05 3.85 -0.97
C PRO A 51 -9.42 2.71 -0.19
N ALA A 52 -8.79 1.80 -0.92
CA ALA A 52 -7.97 0.77 -0.31
C ALA A 52 -6.71 1.45 0.25
N VAL A 53 -6.34 1.09 1.47
CA VAL A 53 -5.22 1.72 2.17
C VAL A 53 -4.34 0.64 2.77
N ALA A 54 -3.04 0.76 2.58
CA ALA A 54 -2.09 -0.16 3.18
C ALA A 54 -0.78 0.56 3.49
N ILE A 55 -0.01 -0.02 4.40
CA ILE A 55 1.38 0.40 4.59
C ILE A 55 2.24 -0.63 3.89
N LEU A 56 2.99 -0.15 2.90
CA LEU A 56 3.97 -0.94 2.16
C LEU A 56 5.30 -0.86 2.88
N ARG A 57 5.91 -2.01 3.16
CA ARG A 57 7.26 -2.06 3.74
C ARG A 57 8.19 -2.74 2.76
N MET A 58 9.26 -2.05 2.39
CA MET A 58 10.35 -2.61 1.60
C MET A 58 11.55 -2.80 2.51
N GLU A 59 12.00 -4.05 2.66
CA GLU A 59 13.21 -4.33 3.44
C GLU A 59 14.45 -3.89 2.66
N PRO A 60 15.59 -3.65 3.33
CA PRO A 60 16.79 -3.20 2.64
C PRO A 60 17.15 -4.07 1.44
N GLY A 61 17.42 -3.45 0.30
CA GLY A 61 17.83 -4.14 -0.91
C GLY A 61 16.70 -4.72 -1.75
N SER A 62 15.44 -4.50 -1.36
CA SER A 62 14.32 -5.03 -2.12
C SER A 62 13.98 -4.14 -3.32
N GLU A 63 13.20 -4.70 -4.24
CA GLU A 63 12.83 -4.00 -5.46
C GLU A 63 11.43 -4.38 -5.90
N ILE A 64 10.64 -3.38 -6.28
CA ILE A 64 9.36 -3.55 -6.96
C ILE A 64 9.57 -3.14 -8.41
N PRO A 65 9.25 -4.00 -9.39
CA PRO A 65 9.53 -3.70 -10.79
C PRO A 65 8.67 -2.55 -11.31
N ARG A 66 9.08 -2.01 -12.44
CA ARG A 66 8.29 -0.98 -13.15
C ARG A 66 6.93 -1.55 -13.49
N HIS A 67 5.88 -0.78 -13.24
CA HIS A 67 4.51 -1.26 -13.40
C HIS A 67 3.54 -0.09 -13.56
N LEU A 68 2.29 -0.43 -13.82
CA LEU A 68 1.21 0.54 -13.85
C LEU A 68 -0.03 -0.09 -13.21
N HIS A 69 -0.95 0.75 -12.81
CA HIS A 69 -2.28 0.36 -12.35
C HIS A 69 -3.27 0.78 -13.42
N GLU A 70 -4.13 -0.14 -13.87
CA GLU A 70 -4.95 0.14 -15.05
C GLU A 70 -6.20 0.94 -14.72
N GLN A 71 -6.77 0.75 -13.54
CA GLN A 71 -8.03 1.38 -13.18
C GLN A 71 -7.93 2.30 -11.96
N THR A 72 -6.83 2.25 -11.27
CA THR A 72 -6.66 2.87 -9.96
C THR A 72 -5.80 4.10 -10.03
N THR A 73 -6.22 5.16 -9.35
CA THR A 73 -5.33 6.28 -9.02
C THR A 73 -4.64 5.92 -7.71
N GLU A 74 -3.33 6.06 -7.67
CA GLU A 74 -2.56 5.80 -6.47
C GLU A 74 -2.11 7.09 -5.83
N THR A 75 -2.25 7.18 -4.51
CA THR A 75 -1.58 8.19 -3.70
C THR A 75 -0.64 7.46 -2.76
N SER A 76 0.62 7.85 -2.77
CA SER A 76 1.65 7.25 -1.92
C SER A 76 2.37 8.32 -1.13
N TYR A 77 2.66 8.03 0.13
CA TYR A 77 3.33 8.99 1.03
C TYR A 77 4.44 8.26 1.75
N VAL A 78 5.67 8.74 1.59
CA VAL A 78 6.84 8.10 2.21
C VAL A 78 6.85 8.40 3.70
N LEU A 79 6.69 7.36 4.52
CA LEU A 79 6.63 7.48 5.98
C LEU A 79 8.02 7.49 6.61
N ASP A 80 8.93 6.67 6.09
CA ASP A 80 10.31 6.61 6.59
C ASP A 80 11.21 5.98 5.56
N GLY A 81 12.50 6.11 5.76
CA GLY A 81 13.51 5.45 4.95
C GLY A 81 13.80 6.16 3.63
N ASP A 82 14.46 5.43 2.73
CA ASP A 82 14.83 5.92 1.42
C ASP A 82 14.02 5.23 0.34
N PHE A 83 13.01 5.89 -0.14
CA PHE A 83 12.21 5.39 -1.26
C PHE A 83 12.85 5.88 -2.57
N ILE A 84 13.32 4.94 -3.39
CA ILE A 84 14.01 5.28 -4.64
C ILE A 84 13.09 4.90 -5.79
N ASN A 85 12.71 5.89 -6.62
CA ASN A 85 11.88 5.66 -7.78
C ASN A 85 12.66 6.03 -9.03
N GLU A 86 12.86 5.06 -9.91
CA GLU A 86 13.62 5.23 -11.15
C GLU A 86 14.99 5.84 -10.87
N GLY A 87 15.64 5.38 -9.82
CA GLY A 87 16.99 5.84 -9.47
C GLY A 87 17.07 7.12 -8.67
N THR A 88 15.98 7.82 -8.46
CA THR A 88 15.97 9.04 -7.66
C THR A 88 15.43 8.74 -6.26
N SER A 89 16.17 9.14 -5.24
CA SER A 89 15.77 8.92 -3.86
C SER A 89 14.87 10.04 -3.36
N TYR A 90 13.79 9.67 -2.70
CA TYR A 90 12.83 10.61 -2.14
C TYR A 90 12.74 10.43 -0.63
N PRO A 91 12.84 11.51 0.15
CA PRO A 91 12.83 11.41 1.60
C PRO A 91 11.42 11.21 2.14
N LYS A 92 11.35 10.89 3.44
CA LYS A 92 10.07 10.86 4.14
C LYS A 92 9.37 12.20 3.95
N GLY A 93 8.05 12.16 3.86
CA GLY A 93 7.25 13.36 3.62
C GLY A 93 7.00 13.65 2.14
N THR A 94 7.51 12.81 1.24
CA THR A 94 7.25 12.97 -0.20
C THR A 94 5.93 12.28 -0.54
N GLU A 95 5.07 12.97 -1.28
CA GLU A 95 3.82 12.42 -1.77
C GLU A 95 3.88 12.24 -3.28
N PHE A 96 3.35 11.11 -3.75
CA PHE A 96 3.18 10.83 -5.16
C PHE A 96 1.71 10.65 -5.44
N ASN A 97 1.23 11.23 -6.54
CA ASN A 97 -0.12 10.99 -7.03
C ASN A 97 0.02 10.49 -8.47
N ILE A 98 -0.46 9.28 -8.74
CA ILE A 98 -0.20 8.57 -9.98
C ILE A 98 -1.53 8.22 -10.61
N LYS A 99 -1.74 8.69 -11.85
CA LYS A 99 -2.98 8.39 -12.59
C LYS A 99 -2.98 6.97 -13.12
N PRO A 100 -4.15 6.42 -13.41
CA PRO A 100 -4.22 5.11 -14.05
C PRO A 100 -3.39 5.09 -15.33
N ASN A 101 -2.77 3.95 -15.59
CA ASN A 101 -1.94 3.68 -16.77
C ASN A 101 -0.62 4.45 -16.81
N ALA A 102 -0.28 5.20 -15.77
CA ALA A 102 1.03 5.84 -15.69
C ALA A 102 2.05 4.85 -15.16
N ALA A 103 2.99 4.44 -16.00
CA ALA A 103 4.03 3.51 -15.57
C ALA A 103 5.01 4.21 -14.65
N HIS A 104 5.40 3.53 -13.58
CA HIS A 104 6.33 4.05 -12.58
C HIS A 104 7.17 2.91 -12.00
N GLY A 105 8.25 3.27 -11.35
CA GLY A 105 9.24 2.29 -10.89
C GLY A 105 10.35 2.10 -11.90
N PRO A 106 11.31 1.21 -11.64
CA PRO A 106 11.30 0.33 -10.46
C PRO A 106 11.48 1.13 -9.18
N HIS A 107 10.89 0.60 -8.11
CA HIS A 107 11.09 1.14 -6.78
C HIS A 107 12.12 0.31 -6.05
N THR A 108 13.10 0.96 -5.46
CA THR A 108 14.15 0.28 -4.71
C THR A 108 14.37 0.99 -3.38
N THR A 109 15.14 0.36 -2.51
CA THR A 109 15.55 0.97 -1.25
C THR A 109 16.88 0.37 -0.84
N LYS A 110 17.74 1.18 -0.25
CA LYS A 110 19.03 0.68 0.28
C LYS A 110 18.91 0.34 1.76
N THR A 111 18.23 1.20 2.52
CA THR A 111 18.16 1.06 3.97
C THR A 111 16.81 0.55 4.47
N GLY A 112 15.87 0.37 3.57
CA GLY A 112 14.50 0.03 3.92
C GLY A 112 13.62 1.27 3.97
N CYS A 113 12.33 1.11 3.65
CA CYS A 113 11.40 2.23 3.70
C CYS A 113 9.99 1.73 3.95
N SER A 114 9.16 2.64 4.45
CA SER A 114 7.73 2.40 4.60
C SER A 114 6.97 3.50 3.88
N VAL A 115 5.93 3.09 3.16
CA VAL A 115 5.14 4.00 2.32
C VAL A 115 3.67 3.73 2.60
N LEU A 116 2.92 4.79 2.89
CA LEU A 116 1.47 4.68 2.96
C LEU A 116 0.94 4.75 1.54
N VAL A 117 0.17 3.75 1.13
CA VAL A 117 -0.39 3.71 -0.21
C VAL A 117 -1.91 3.70 -0.14
N MET A 118 -2.54 4.48 -1.01
CA MET A 118 -3.99 4.56 -1.12
C MET A 118 -4.36 4.40 -2.58
N PHE A 119 -5.27 3.45 -2.85
CA PHE A 119 -5.76 3.18 -4.20
C PHE A 119 -7.23 3.56 -4.28
N SER A 120 -7.59 4.36 -5.30
CA SER A 120 -8.95 4.80 -5.48
C SER A 120 -9.90 3.65 -5.80
N TYR A 121 -11.18 3.87 -5.55
CA TYR A 121 -12.22 2.92 -5.95
C TYR A 121 -12.32 2.90 -7.48
N PRO A 122 -12.53 1.74 -8.12
CA PRO A 122 -12.78 0.40 -7.56
C PRO A 122 -11.51 -0.41 -7.42
N SER A 123 -10.65 -0.02 -6.55
CA SER A 123 -9.33 -0.56 -6.53
C SER A 123 -9.20 -1.82 -5.71
N THR A 124 -8.26 -2.65 -6.12
CA THR A 124 -7.75 -3.76 -5.35
C THR A 124 -6.23 -3.66 -5.40
N PHE A 125 -5.55 -4.26 -4.41
CA PHE A 125 -4.09 -4.19 -4.38
C PHE A 125 -3.43 -5.01 -5.49
N ASP A 126 -4.19 -5.82 -6.22
CA ASP A 126 -3.68 -6.60 -7.35
C ASP A 126 -3.95 -5.96 -8.71
N ASP A 127 -4.41 -4.71 -8.76
CA ASP A 127 -4.45 -3.93 -10.00
C ASP A 127 -3.00 -3.50 -10.32
N PHE A 128 -2.24 -4.43 -10.88
CA PHE A 128 -0.80 -4.28 -11.07
C PHE A 128 -0.43 -4.96 -12.38
N LYS A 129 0.18 -4.20 -13.28
CA LYS A 129 0.61 -4.72 -14.57
C LYS A 129 2.05 -4.31 -14.82
N LEU A 130 2.88 -5.27 -15.16
CA LEU A 130 4.28 -4.98 -15.50
C LEU A 130 4.35 -4.08 -16.71
N ALA A 131 5.27 -3.16 -16.69
CA ALA A 131 5.44 -2.19 -17.76
C ALA A 131 6.87 -2.19 -18.31
#